data_5a11280d15038b01404ddb4a2def2a68
#
_entry.id   5a11280d15038b01404ddb4a2def2a68
#
_cell.length_a   1.000
_cell.length_b   1.000
_cell.length_c   1.000
_cell.angle_alpha   90.00
_cell.angle_beta   90.00
_cell.angle_gamma   90.00
#
_symmetry.space_group_name_H-M   'P 1'
#
loop_
_entity.id
_entity.type
_entity.pdbx_description
1 polymer ?
#
loop_
_entity_poly.entity_id
_entity_poly.type
_entity_poly.pdbx_seq_one_letter_code
_entity_poly.pdbx_strand_id
1 'polypeptide(L)' 'MTEQEIMARITSKPNVCGGRPCIRDTRIEIAVILDGLAEGMTEPEIIDHYPQLTKEDIHASLAYAADLAHESVWKTGTLE' A
#
# COMPACT_ATOMS: atom_id res chain seq x y z
N MET A 1 -0.99 11.88 -4.64
CA MET A 1 -0.36 12.06 -3.31
C MET A 1 1.10 12.41 -3.45
N THR A 2 1.56 13.33 -2.63
CA THR A 2 2.98 13.64 -2.63
C THR A 2 3.75 12.56 -1.87
N GLU A 3 5.06 12.54 -2.09
CA GLU A 3 5.92 11.60 -1.38
C GLU A 3 5.82 11.81 0.13
N GLN A 4 5.73 13.06 0.57
CA GLN A 4 5.61 13.36 1.99
C GLN A 4 4.32 12.81 2.57
N GLU A 5 3.24 12.89 1.83
CA GLU A 5 1.95 12.36 2.28
C GLU A 5 2.00 10.83 2.39
N ILE A 6 2.65 10.18 1.43
CA ILE A 6 2.83 8.74 1.48
C ILE A 6 3.64 8.34 2.71
N MET A 7 4.76 9.03 2.93
CA MET A 7 5.64 8.71 4.05
C MET A 7 5.00 8.99 5.40
N ALA A 8 4.05 9.91 5.44
CA ALA A 8 3.32 10.18 6.68
C ALA A 8 2.40 9.04 7.07
N ARG A 9 1.98 8.22 6.11
CA ARG A 9 1.01 7.16 6.37
C ARG A 9 1.61 5.77 6.32
N ILE A 10 2.77 5.59 5.72
CA ILE A 10 3.39 4.29 5.54
C ILE A 10 4.73 4.27 6.24
N THR A 11 4.98 3.20 6.97
CA THR A 11 6.24 3.03 7.67
C THR A 11 6.79 1.64 7.40
N SER A 12 8.10 1.51 7.54
CA SER A 12 8.78 0.23 7.38
C SER A 12 9.82 0.15 8.48
N LYS A 13 9.52 -0.62 9.52
CA LYS A 13 10.41 -0.75 10.67
C LYS A 13 10.77 -2.21 10.85
N PRO A 14 12.04 -2.50 11.22
CA PRO A 14 12.51 -3.89 11.28
C PRO A 14 11.69 -4.80 12.19
N ASN A 15 11.14 -4.25 13.26
CA ASN A 15 10.40 -5.06 14.24
C ASN A 15 8.90 -4.88 14.13
N VAL A 16 8.43 -4.32 13.02
CA VAL A 16 7.01 -4.19 12.75
C VAL A 16 6.75 -4.80 11.38
N CYS A 17 5.85 -5.78 11.31
CA CYS A 17 5.51 -6.46 10.06
C CYS A 17 6.74 -7.05 9.37
N GLY A 18 7.76 -7.43 10.16
CA GLY A 18 8.97 -8.01 9.60
C GLY A 18 9.76 -7.06 8.71
N GLY A 19 9.58 -5.76 8.90
CA GLY A 19 10.25 -4.76 8.07
C GLY A 19 9.51 -4.42 6.79
N ARG A 20 8.39 -5.08 6.53
CA ARG A 20 7.59 -4.77 5.36
C ARG A 20 6.82 -3.47 5.55
N PRO A 21 6.54 -2.74 4.47
CA PRO A 21 5.78 -1.50 4.60
C PRO A 21 4.38 -1.78 5.13
N CYS A 22 3.97 -1.00 6.11
CA CYS A 22 2.65 -1.11 6.68
C CYS A 22 2.11 0.28 7.00
N ILE A 23 0.81 0.34 7.25
CA ILE A 23 0.17 1.61 7.60
C ILE A 23 0.66 2.00 8.99
N ARG A 24 1.07 3.25 9.13
CA ARG A 24 1.67 3.78 10.36
C ARG A 24 0.73 3.55 11.54
N ASP A 25 1.34 3.15 12.65
CA ASP A 25 0.63 2.88 13.91
C ASP A 25 -0.32 1.69 13.82
N THR A 26 -0.14 0.84 12.81
CA THR A 26 -0.87 -0.43 12.71
C THR A 26 0.12 -1.53 12.38
N ARG A 27 -0.40 -2.77 12.32
CA ARG A 27 0.38 -3.89 11.79
C ARG A 27 -0.23 -4.39 10.49
N ILE A 28 -0.93 -3.50 9.79
CA ILE A 28 -1.58 -3.84 8.53
C ILE A 28 -0.60 -3.53 7.41
N GLU A 29 -0.10 -4.58 6.77
CA GLU A 29 0.83 -4.42 5.65
C GLU A 29 0.08 -3.84 4.45
N ILE A 30 0.74 -2.97 3.70
CA ILE A 30 0.11 -2.43 2.51
C ILE A 30 -0.14 -3.54 1.47
N ALA A 31 0.65 -4.61 1.50
CA ALA A 31 0.44 -5.75 0.60
C ALA A 31 -0.96 -6.36 0.79
N VAL A 32 -1.44 -6.39 2.03
CA VAL A 32 -2.79 -6.92 2.30
C VAL A 32 -3.85 -6.05 1.64
N ILE A 33 -3.67 -4.74 1.72
CA ILE A 33 -4.60 -3.80 1.09
C ILE A 33 -4.56 -3.96 -0.42
N LEU A 34 -3.37 -4.04 -0.98
CA LEU A 34 -3.20 -4.16 -2.42
C LEU A 34 -3.78 -5.48 -2.94
N ASP A 35 -3.55 -6.56 -2.21
CA ASP A 35 -4.11 -7.86 -2.57
C ASP A 35 -5.63 -7.82 -2.58
N GLY A 36 -6.23 -7.18 -1.57
CA GLY A 36 -7.68 -7.07 -1.52
C GLY A 36 -8.22 -6.32 -2.72
N LEU A 37 -7.59 -5.21 -3.08
CA LEU A 37 -8.00 -4.45 -4.26
C LEU A 37 -7.83 -5.26 -5.53
N ALA A 38 -6.73 -6.02 -5.63
CA ALA A 38 -6.48 -6.86 -6.80
C ALA A 38 -7.53 -7.96 -6.95
N GLU A 39 -8.10 -8.42 -5.83
CA GLU A 39 -9.14 -9.43 -5.83
C GLU A 39 -10.53 -8.84 -6.08
N GLY A 40 -10.62 -7.55 -6.21
CA GLY A 40 -11.88 -6.90 -6.53
C GLY A 40 -12.63 -6.30 -5.36
N MET A 41 -12.01 -6.25 -4.19
CA MET A 41 -12.66 -5.58 -3.05
C MET A 41 -12.73 -4.08 -3.28
N THR A 42 -13.80 -3.48 -2.82
CA THR A 42 -13.94 -2.03 -2.85
C THR A 42 -13.28 -1.42 -1.61
N GLU A 43 -13.04 -0.11 -1.65
CA GLU A 43 -12.48 0.58 -0.50
C GLU A 43 -13.35 0.42 0.75
N PRO A 44 -14.67 0.62 0.67
CA PRO A 44 -15.51 0.40 1.84
C PRO A 44 -15.40 -1.01 2.40
N GLU A 45 -15.27 -2.02 1.54
CA GLU A 45 -15.12 -3.40 2.00
C GLU A 45 -13.81 -3.60 2.75
N ILE A 46 -12.74 -2.99 2.26
CA ILE A 46 -11.45 -3.08 2.93
C ILE A 46 -11.51 -2.42 4.30
N ILE A 47 -12.12 -1.24 4.37
CA ILE A 47 -12.26 -0.52 5.64
C ILE A 47 -13.16 -1.29 6.60
N ASP A 48 -14.15 -2.00 6.08
CA ASP A 48 -15.00 -2.82 6.91
C ASP A 48 -14.23 -3.96 7.56
N HIS A 49 -13.29 -4.56 6.82
CA HIS A 49 -12.43 -5.61 7.37
C HIS A 49 -11.39 -5.05 8.34
N TYR A 50 -10.91 -3.85 8.08
CA TYR A 50 -9.86 -3.21 8.86
C TYR A 50 -10.30 -1.82 9.26
N PRO A 51 -11.15 -1.70 10.28
CA PRO A 51 -11.73 -0.39 10.64
C PRO A 51 -10.73 0.67 11.04
N GLN A 52 -9.48 0.29 11.30
CA GLN A 52 -8.42 1.24 11.60
C GLN A 52 -8.02 2.06 10.38
N LEU A 53 -8.32 1.56 9.19
CA LEU A 53 -7.88 2.19 7.96
C LEU A 53 -8.80 3.33 7.56
N THR A 54 -8.22 4.32 6.91
CA THR A 54 -8.99 5.39 6.28
C THR A 54 -8.85 5.25 4.77
N LYS A 55 -9.68 5.98 4.06
CA LYS A 55 -9.60 6.02 2.61
C LYS A 55 -8.21 6.51 2.17
N GLU A 56 -7.67 7.48 2.90
CA GLU A 56 -6.35 8.02 2.58
C GLU A 56 -5.25 6.97 2.76
N ASP A 57 -5.41 6.06 3.71
CA ASP A 57 -4.45 4.98 3.89
C ASP A 57 -4.43 4.07 2.66
N ILE A 58 -5.61 3.79 2.11
CA ILE A 58 -5.71 2.97 0.90
C ILE A 58 -5.06 3.69 -0.27
N HIS A 59 -5.34 4.99 -0.41
CA HIS A 59 -4.75 5.78 -1.49
C HIS A 59 -3.23 5.86 -1.37
N ALA A 60 -2.71 5.97 -0.14
CA ALA A 60 -1.28 5.96 0.08
C ALA A 60 -0.65 4.63 -0.32
N SER A 61 -1.35 3.53 -0.05
CA SER A 61 -0.86 2.21 -0.46
C SER A 61 -0.77 2.10 -1.97
N LEU A 62 -1.79 2.59 -2.67
CA LEU A 62 -1.78 2.60 -4.13
C LEU A 62 -0.66 3.48 -4.68
N ALA A 63 -0.47 4.66 -4.08
CA ALA A 63 0.58 5.57 -4.52
C ALA A 63 1.96 4.99 -4.30
N TYR A 64 2.16 4.28 -3.18
CA TYR A 64 3.40 3.60 -2.90
C TYR A 64 3.69 2.55 -3.97
N ALA A 65 2.69 1.75 -4.29
CA ALA A 65 2.84 0.72 -5.32
C ALA A 65 3.13 1.34 -6.69
N ALA A 66 2.48 2.45 -6.99
CA ALA A 66 2.71 3.14 -8.25
C ALA A 66 4.14 3.64 -8.36
N ASP A 67 4.67 4.20 -7.28
CA ASP A 67 6.06 4.65 -7.27
C ASP A 67 7.03 3.51 -7.55
N LEU A 68 6.79 2.37 -6.91
CA LEU A 68 7.63 1.19 -7.16
C LEU A 68 7.53 0.74 -8.61
N ALA A 69 6.33 0.76 -9.16
CA ALA A 69 6.12 0.34 -10.54
C ALA A 69 6.83 1.28 -11.53
N HIS A 70 6.84 2.58 -11.21
CA HIS A 70 7.52 3.55 -12.05
C HIS A 70 9.03 3.36 -12.06
N GLU A 71 9.57 2.86 -10.97
CA GLU A 71 11.01 2.69 -10.83
C GLU A 71 11.51 1.35 -11.33
N SER A 72 10.61 0.40 -11.57
CA SER A 72 10.99 -0.96 -11.90
C SER A 72 10.84 -1.22 -13.38
N VAL A 73 11.84 -1.90 -13.95
CA VAL A 73 11.72 -2.45 -15.29
C VAL A 73 11.14 -3.84 -15.14
N TRP A 74 9.93 -4.03 -15.63
CA TRP A 74 9.26 -5.30 -15.49
C TRP A 74 9.34 -6.11 -16.76
N LYS A 75 9.41 -7.43 -16.59
CA LYS A 75 9.57 -8.33 -17.73
C LYS A 75 8.23 -8.67 -18.33
N THR A 76 7.59 -7.67 -18.88
CA THR A 76 6.30 -7.89 -19.53
C THR A 76 6.44 -8.12 -21.02
N GLY A 77 7.64 -7.91 -21.54
CA GLY A 77 7.86 -8.03 -22.98
C GLY A 77 7.46 -6.81 -23.76
N THR A 78 7.13 -5.73 -23.09
CA THR A 78 6.63 -4.52 -23.76
C THR A 78 7.63 -3.39 -23.69
N LEU A 79 8.88 -3.71 -23.68
CA LEU A 79 9.92 -2.71 -23.49
C LEU A 79 10.35 -2.07 -24.81
N GLU A 80 9.80 -2.49 -25.87
CA GLU A 80 10.11 -1.90 -27.15
C GLU A 80 9.55 -0.50 -27.26
#